data_c9504c84fc59623307754ccad6966afa
#
_entry.id   c9504c84fc59623307754ccad6966afa
#
_cell.length_a   1.000
_cell.length_b   1.000
_cell.length_c   1.000
_cell.angle_alpha   90.00
_cell.angle_beta   90.00
_cell.angle_gamma   90.00
#
_symmetry.space_group_name_H-M   'P 1'
#
loop_
_entity.id
_entity.type
_entity.pdbx_description
1 polymer ?
#
loop_
_entity_poly.entity_id
_entity_poly.type
_entity_poly.pdbx_seq_one_letter_code
_entity_poly.pdbx_strand_id
1 'polypeptide(L)'
;MAEQTRFGTAGVPPTFRMLKAKMYDVPSLLREEGLDAFEYQAVRWGSQPQITQQDAGKLGAEAKKHDVRLSMHGSYFINLAGKDDVISASKERLIAGAIAADWMGAYVIVFHTGFYGKLEKSNAFKSCLKALKEVNQTIKDMNLKVKLGPETMGRKFQVGSIDEIMIICQEIENTQLVVDWGHLHARDLGTFKKVDDIRVVAEKIESTLGSKMLQNMHCHFSKIEFSSQGERKHHLLDEPRYGPEFELLAKVIADFQMHPTIICETPILDIDALKMKKMLQQVLEGKTGVDP
;
A
#
# COMPACT_ATOMS: atom_id res chain seq x y z
N MET A 1 0.92 0.65 23.62
CA MET A 1 0.44 -0.65 23.12
C MET A 1 1.62 -1.28 22.42
N ALA A 2 1.82 -2.59 22.52
CA ALA A 2 2.87 -3.26 21.76
C ALA A 2 2.64 -3.06 20.27
N GLU A 3 3.70 -2.83 19.50
CA GLU A 3 3.63 -2.80 18.04
C GLU A 3 3.20 -4.18 17.55
N GLN A 4 2.19 -4.24 16.68
CA GLN A 4 1.67 -5.48 16.13
C GLN A 4 1.36 -5.31 14.64
N THR A 5 1.48 -6.40 13.88
CA THR A 5 1.02 -6.43 12.49
C THR A 5 -0.47 -6.16 12.42
N ARG A 6 -0.88 -5.25 11.54
CA ARG A 6 -2.28 -4.91 11.30
C ARG A 6 -2.72 -5.42 9.94
N PHE A 7 -3.96 -5.91 9.88
CA PHE A 7 -4.54 -6.44 8.64
C PHE A 7 -5.81 -5.68 8.30
N GLY A 8 -5.96 -5.37 7.02
CA GLY A 8 -7.12 -4.62 6.55
C GLY A 8 -7.40 -4.81 5.06
N THR A 9 -8.30 -3.98 4.55
CA THR A 9 -8.85 -4.12 3.20
C THR A 9 -8.61 -2.86 2.35
N ALA A 10 -8.36 -3.07 1.07
CA ALA A 10 -8.32 -2.01 0.04
C ALA A 10 -9.75 -1.62 -0.35
N GLY A 11 -10.36 -0.75 0.43
CA GLY A 11 -11.74 -0.31 0.26
C GLY A 11 -12.77 -1.17 1.00
N VAL A 12 -14.04 -0.80 0.83
CA VAL A 12 -15.17 -1.43 1.52
C VAL A 12 -15.38 -2.86 1.01
N PRO A 13 -15.36 -3.87 1.89
CA PRO A 13 -15.63 -5.24 1.53
C PRO A 13 -16.98 -5.43 0.81
N PRO A 14 -17.05 -6.39 -0.13
CA PRO A 14 -18.31 -6.72 -0.80
C PRO A 14 -19.43 -7.10 0.18
N THR A 15 -19.09 -7.81 1.25
CA THR A 15 -19.99 -8.21 2.36
C THR A 15 -20.65 -6.99 3.01
N PHE A 16 -19.90 -5.93 3.31
CA PHE A 16 -20.42 -4.70 3.95
C PHE A 16 -21.29 -3.88 3.01
N ARG A 17 -21.00 -3.92 1.69
CA ARG A 17 -21.87 -3.28 0.69
C ARG A 17 -23.24 -3.95 0.63
N MET A 18 -23.31 -5.26 0.78
CA MET A 18 -24.59 -5.99 0.88
C MET A 18 -25.41 -5.59 2.11
N LEU A 19 -24.74 -5.26 3.22
CA LEU A 19 -25.34 -4.73 4.44
C LEU A 19 -25.73 -3.25 4.33
N LYS A 20 -25.44 -2.59 3.19
CA LYS A 20 -25.65 -1.14 2.98
C LYS A 20 -24.92 -0.28 4.02
N ALA A 21 -23.76 -0.77 4.51
CA ALA A 21 -22.93 -0.05 5.46
C ALA A 21 -22.48 1.30 4.87
N LYS A 22 -22.53 2.34 5.68
CA LYS A 22 -21.96 3.64 5.35
C LYS A 22 -20.46 3.61 5.56
N MET A 23 -19.74 4.53 4.93
CA MET A 23 -18.27 4.57 5.02
C MET A 23 -17.75 4.64 6.47
N TYR A 24 -18.43 5.36 7.34
CA TYR A 24 -18.02 5.47 8.75
C TYR A 24 -18.42 4.27 9.61
N ASP A 25 -19.23 3.32 9.10
CA ASP A 25 -19.53 2.05 9.79
C ASP A 25 -18.42 1.01 9.55
N VAL A 26 -17.59 1.20 8.50
CA VAL A 26 -16.58 0.22 8.09
C VAL A 26 -15.57 -0.11 9.20
N PRO A 27 -15.03 0.85 9.98
CA PRO A 27 -14.08 0.52 11.04
C PRO A 27 -14.65 -0.40 12.12
N SER A 28 -15.92 -0.19 12.56
CA SER A 28 -16.54 -1.07 13.55
C SER A 28 -16.75 -2.48 12.99
N LEU A 29 -17.24 -2.59 11.76
CA LEU A 29 -17.47 -3.89 11.11
C LEU A 29 -16.15 -4.66 10.91
N LEU A 30 -15.10 -4.01 10.44
CA LEU A 30 -13.77 -4.64 10.32
C LEU A 30 -13.27 -5.14 11.68
N ARG A 31 -13.45 -4.33 12.73
CA ARG A 31 -13.02 -4.71 14.08
C ARG A 31 -13.81 -5.90 14.63
N GLU A 32 -15.11 -5.97 14.36
CA GLU A 32 -15.98 -7.11 14.70
C GLU A 32 -15.54 -8.40 14.01
N GLU A 33 -15.07 -8.31 12.75
CA GLU A 33 -14.48 -9.45 12.03
C GLU A 33 -13.05 -9.80 12.50
N GLY A 34 -12.42 -8.94 13.28
CA GLY A 34 -11.06 -9.15 13.77
C GLY A 34 -9.97 -8.50 12.92
N LEU A 35 -10.33 -7.58 12.02
CA LEU A 35 -9.40 -6.76 11.24
C LEU A 35 -9.17 -5.39 11.92
N ASP A 36 -8.04 -4.75 11.66
CA ASP A 36 -7.61 -3.55 12.37
C ASP A 36 -6.87 -2.52 11.47
N ALA A 37 -7.07 -2.61 10.16
CA ALA A 37 -6.66 -1.60 9.19
C ALA A 37 -7.71 -1.41 8.10
N PHE A 38 -7.77 -0.22 7.53
CA PHE A 38 -8.65 0.10 6.41
C PHE A 38 -7.98 1.11 5.49
N GLU A 39 -7.97 0.83 4.19
CA GLU A 39 -7.51 1.77 3.20
C GLU A 39 -8.66 2.36 2.40
N TYR A 40 -8.87 3.68 2.58
CA TYR A 40 -9.88 4.41 1.83
C TYR A 40 -9.48 4.54 0.36
N GLN A 41 -10.35 4.17 -0.57
CA GLN A 41 -10.05 4.16 -2.01
C GLN A 41 -10.54 5.43 -2.72
N ALA A 42 -9.61 6.36 -2.97
CA ALA A 42 -9.87 7.59 -3.74
C ALA A 42 -9.41 7.47 -5.21
N VAL A 43 -9.40 6.27 -5.76
CA VAL A 43 -8.74 5.89 -7.01
C VAL A 43 -9.23 6.61 -8.27
N ARG A 44 -10.41 7.23 -8.23
CA ARG A 44 -10.98 7.98 -9.37
C ARG A 44 -11.11 9.49 -9.13
N TRP A 45 -10.48 10.00 -8.06
CA TRP A 45 -10.59 11.41 -7.73
C TRP A 45 -9.84 12.32 -8.71
N GLY A 46 -10.41 13.52 -8.90
CA GLY A 46 -9.75 14.63 -9.59
C GLY A 46 -8.85 15.44 -8.67
N SER A 47 -8.69 16.74 -8.99
CA SER A 47 -7.84 17.69 -8.25
C SER A 47 -8.50 18.31 -7.01
N GLN A 48 -9.67 17.78 -6.59
CA GLN A 48 -10.35 18.21 -5.38
C GLN A 48 -10.78 16.98 -4.57
N PRO A 49 -10.81 17.06 -3.22
CA PRO A 49 -11.36 16.02 -2.39
C PRO A 49 -12.83 15.74 -2.74
N GLN A 50 -13.19 14.45 -2.89
CA GLN A 50 -14.57 14.01 -3.15
C GLN A 50 -15.24 13.40 -1.92
N ILE A 51 -14.75 13.76 -0.75
CA ILE A 51 -15.34 13.53 0.56
C ILE A 51 -15.39 14.88 1.30
N THR A 52 -16.45 15.14 2.07
CA THR A 52 -16.47 16.34 2.90
C THR A 52 -15.54 16.19 4.10
N GLN A 53 -15.00 17.30 4.61
CA GLN A 53 -14.20 17.27 5.83
C GLN A 53 -14.97 16.67 7.01
N GLN A 54 -16.28 16.94 7.10
CA GLN A 54 -17.14 16.39 8.12
C GLN A 54 -17.22 14.85 8.04
N ASP A 55 -17.42 14.28 6.84
CA ASP A 55 -17.55 12.84 6.67
C ASP A 55 -16.19 12.12 6.82
N ALA A 56 -15.11 12.75 6.35
CA ALA A 56 -13.75 12.27 6.61
C ALA A 56 -13.45 12.25 8.12
N GLY A 57 -13.79 13.31 8.84
CA GLY A 57 -13.62 13.39 10.29
C GLY A 57 -14.46 12.36 11.05
N LYS A 58 -15.69 12.04 10.60
CA LYS A 58 -16.50 10.97 11.18
C LYS A 58 -15.82 9.60 10.99
N LEU A 59 -15.34 9.30 9.78
CA LEU A 59 -14.61 8.07 9.51
C LEU A 59 -13.39 7.95 10.43
N GLY A 60 -12.61 9.02 10.55
CA GLY A 60 -11.43 9.06 11.43
C GLY A 60 -11.77 8.85 12.91
N ALA A 61 -12.86 9.44 13.37
CA ALA A 61 -13.32 9.29 14.74
C ALA A 61 -13.74 7.83 15.05
N GLU A 62 -14.49 7.19 14.15
CA GLU A 62 -14.88 5.78 14.32
C GLU A 62 -13.67 4.85 14.20
N ALA A 63 -12.73 5.10 13.28
CA ALA A 63 -11.50 4.34 13.16
C ALA A 63 -10.66 4.41 14.46
N LYS A 64 -10.51 5.59 15.03
CA LYS A 64 -9.81 5.78 16.32
C LYS A 64 -10.52 5.07 17.47
N LYS A 65 -11.86 5.15 17.54
CA LYS A 65 -12.66 4.50 18.57
C LYS A 65 -12.53 2.98 18.55
N HIS A 66 -12.43 2.38 17.37
CA HIS A 66 -12.33 0.94 17.17
C HIS A 66 -10.88 0.43 17.00
N ASP A 67 -9.87 1.29 17.20
CA ASP A 67 -8.45 0.97 16.98
C ASP A 67 -8.18 0.38 15.58
N VAL A 68 -8.75 1.00 14.54
CA VAL A 68 -8.51 0.66 13.13
C VAL A 68 -7.57 1.71 12.53
N ARG A 69 -6.43 1.27 12.01
CA ARG A 69 -5.46 2.15 11.36
C ARG A 69 -5.94 2.53 9.97
N LEU A 70 -6.00 3.83 9.67
CA LEU A 70 -6.41 4.32 8.36
C LEU A 70 -5.21 4.65 7.47
N SER A 71 -5.27 4.18 6.22
CA SER A 71 -4.53 4.67 5.07
C SER A 71 -5.50 5.14 3.99
N MET A 72 -4.98 5.79 2.95
CA MET A 72 -5.78 6.21 1.82
C MET A 72 -5.02 5.92 0.53
N HIS A 73 -5.68 5.29 -0.44
CA HIS A 73 -5.13 5.14 -1.79
C HIS A 73 -5.54 6.33 -2.66
N GLY A 74 -4.56 7.01 -3.24
CA GLY A 74 -4.75 8.16 -4.11
C GLY A 74 -5.26 7.79 -5.51
N SER A 75 -5.42 8.81 -6.34
CA SER A 75 -5.99 8.65 -7.67
C SER A 75 -5.08 7.84 -8.60
N TYR A 76 -5.64 6.89 -9.36
CA TYR A 76 -4.94 6.16 -10.43
C TYR A 76 -4.55 7.05 -11.62
N PHE A 77 -5.08 8.28 -11.69
CA PHE A 77 -4.72 9.24 -12.72
C PHE A 77 -3.44 10.04 -12.40
N ILE A 78 -2.75 9.72 -11.31
CA ILE A 78 -1.46 10.30 -10.97
C ILE A 78 -0.38 9.75 -11.91
N ASN A 79 0.37 10.64 -12.56
CA ASN A 79 1.55 10.33 -13.34
C ASN A 79 2.57 11.46 -13.21
N LEU A 80 3.46 11.33 -12.24
CA LEU A 80 4.47 12.34 -11.90
C LEU A 80 5.71 12.30 -12.82
N ALA A 81 5.73 11.36 -13.77
CA ALA A 81 6.79 11.23 -14.77
C ALA A 81 6.30 11.57 -16.19
N GLY A 82 5.12 12.16 -16.31
CA GLY A 82 4.49 12.53 -17.59
C GLY A 82 5.04 13.83 -18.19
N LYS A 83 4.23 14.44 -19.07
CA LYS A 83 4.48 15.81 -19.55
C LYS A 83 4.14 16.82 -18.44
N ASP A 84 4.58 18.06 -18.58
CA ASP A 84 4.44 19.11 -17.56
C ASP A 84 2.98 19.36 -17.13
N ASP A 85 2.04 19.36 -18.09
CA ASP A 85 0.61 19.52 -17.82
C ASP A 85 0.05 18.32 -17.02
N VAL A 86 0.49 17.09 -17.36
CA VAL A 86 0.12 15.86 -16.66
C VAL A 86 0.73 15.83 -15.26
N ILE A 87 1.98 16.25 -15.11
CA ILE A 87 2.66 16.35 -13.81
C ILE A 87 1.93 17.36 -12.92
N SER A 88 1.59 18.55 -13.46
CA SER A 88 0.85 19.59 -12.72
C SER A 88 -0.48 19.06 -12.19
N ALA A 89 -1.30 18.48 -13.07
CA ALA A 89 -2.57 17.89 -12.67
C ALA A 89 -2.40 16.72 -11.68
N SER A 90 -1.32 15.96 -11.77
CA SER A 90 -1.02 14.85 -10.86
C SER A 90 -0.62 15.35 -9.47
N LYS A 91 0.15 16.42 -9.38
CA LYS A 91 0.46 17.07 -8.10
C LYS A 91 -0.82 17.55 -7.40
N GLU A 92 -1.72 18.21 -8.14
CA GLU A 92 -3.01 18.67 -7.59
C GLU A 92 -3.85 17.49 -7.05
N ARG A 93 -3.93 16.37 -7.79
CA ARG A 93 -4.63 15.15 -7.33
C ARG A 93 -4.03 14.57 -6.06
N LEU A 94 -2.70 14.52 -5.99
CA LEU A 94 -2.01 13.99 -4.82
C LEU A 94 -2.19 14.90 -3.61
N ILE A 95 -2.14 16.21 -3.78
CA ILE A 95 -2.41 17.20 -2.71
C ILE A 95 -3.86 17.10 -2.24
N ALA A 96 -4.84 16.99 -3.17
CA ALA A 96 -6.24 16.82 -2.82
C ALA A 96 -6.48 15.54 -1.99
N GLY A 97 -5.82 14.44 -2.37
CA GLY A 97 -5.82 13.21 -1.60
C GLY A 97 -5.18 13.37 -0.23
N ALA A 98 -4.03 14.05 -0.14
CA ALA A 98 -3.34 14.31 1.12
C ALA A 98 -4.18 15.13 2.10
N ILE A 99 -4.90 16.14 1.60
CA ILE A 99 -5.84 16.94 2.40
C ILE A 99 -6.93 16.05 2.99
N ALA A 100 -7.58 15.22 2.18
CA ALA A 100 -8.63 14.33 2.65
C ALA A 100 -8.11 13.23 3.60
N ALA A 101 -6.92 12.70 3.33
CA ALA A 101 -6.25 11.75 4.21
C ALA A 101 -5.95 12.35 5.59
N ASP A 102 -5.51 13.61 5.64
CA ASP A 102 -5.30 14.35 6.89
C ASP A 102 -6.61 14.58 7.64
N TRP A 103 -7.70 14.96 6.95
CA TRP A 103 -9.03 15.14 7.57
C TRP A 103 -9.55 13.86 8.24
N MET A 104 -9.25 12.68 7.68
CA MET A 104 -9.67 11.40 8.27
C MET A 104 -8.64 10.82 9.24
N GLY A 105 -7.49 11.47 9.42
CA GLY A 105 -6.41 10.97 10.27
C GLY A 105 -5.72 9.72 9.71
N ALA A 106 -5.74 9.53 8.39
CA ALA A 106 -4.94 8.49 7.73
C ALA A 106 -3.45 8.82 7.87
N TYR A 107 -2.64 7.80 8.21
CA TYR A 107 -1.22 8.03 8.45
C TYR A 107 -0.40 8.12 7.17
N VAL A 108 -0.91 7.61 6.07
CA VAL A 108 -0.25 7.57 4.76
C VAL A 108 -1.27 7.71 3.63
N ILE A 109 -0.90 8.46 2.60
CA ILE A 109 -1.54 8.41 1.29
C ILE A 109 -0.67 7.59 0.34
N VAL A 110 -1.17 6.43 -0.08
CA VAL A 110 -0.55 5.52 -1.05
C VAL A 110 -0.85 6.01 -2.46
N PHE A 111 0.09 5.92 -3.36
CA PHE A 111 -0.12 6.31 -4.75
C PHE A 111 0.87 5.66 -5.71
N HIS A 112 0.42 5.46 -6.94
CA HIS A 112 1.24 5.08 -8.08
C HIS A 112 2.05 6.29 -8.57
N THR A 113 3.36 6.14 -8.77
CA THR A 113 4.24 7.25 -9.11
C THR A 113 4.13 7.70 -10.56
N GLY A 114 3.79 6.80 -11.49
CA GLY A 114 3.59 7.13 -12.91
C GLY A 114 4.25 6.17 -13.89
N PHE A 115 4.44 6.65 -15.10
CA PHE A 115 4.90 5.83 -16.23
C PHE A 115 6.13 6.44 -16.89
N TYR A 116 7.09 5.61 -17.31
CA TYR A 116 8.26 6.09 -18.07
C TYR A 116 7.85 6.71 -19.42
N GLY A 117 6.76 6.21 -20.03
CA GLY A 117 6.28 6.67 -21.32
C GLY A 117 7.32 6.46 -22.43
N LYS A 118 7.64 7.55 -23.13
CA LYS A 118 8.68 7.58 -24.18
C LYS A 118 10.03 8.12 -23.67
N LEU A 119 10.11 8.49 -22.38
CA LEU A 119 11.33 9.01 -21.79
C LEU A 119 12.28 7.88 -21.40
N GLU A 120 13.55 8.18 -21.39
CA GLU A 120 14.54 7.33 -20.70
C GLU A 120 14.16 7.18 -19.24
N LYS A 121 14.28 5.97 -18.68
CA LYS A 121 13.86 5.66 -17.31
C LYS A 121 14.43 6.62 -16.27
N SER A 122 15.72 6.94 -16.39
CA SER A 122 16.40 7.87 -15.49
C SER A 122 15.80 9.29 -15.54
N ASN A 123 15.38 9.77 -16.72
CA ASN A 123 14.78 11.10 -16.86
C ASN A 123 13.34 11.11 -16.32
N ALA A 124 12.56 10.06 -16.59
CA ALA A 124 11.22 9.91 -16.04
C ALA A 124 11.26 9.86 -14.50
N PHE A 125 12.19 9.10 -13.93
CA PHE A 125 12.39 9.03 -12.49
C PHE A 125 12.81 10.38 -11.87
N LYS A 126 13.74 11.12 -12.52
CA LYS A 126 14.13 12.46 -12.07
C LYS A 126 12.95 13.43 -12.05
N SER A 127 12.09 13.39 -13.07
CA SER A 127 10.86 14.21 -13.13
C SER A 127 9.90 13.85 -11.98
N CYS A 128 9.69 12.56 -11.74
CA CYS A 128 8.89 12.06 -10.63
C CYS A 128 9.43 12.54 -9.27
N LEU A 129 10.72 12.38 -9.03
CA LEU A 129 11.37 12.78 -7.79
C LEU A 129 11.26 14.30 -7.55
N LYS A 130 11.46 15.12 -8.60
CA LYS A 130 11.28 16.56 -8.53
C LYS A 130 9.84 16.94 -8.15
N ALA A 131 8.86 16.35 -8.84
CA ALA A 131 7.44 16.61 -8.58
C ALA A 131 7.05 16.21 -7.15
N LEU A 132 7.55 15.08 -6.64
CA LEU A 132 7.31 14.64 -5.27
C LEU A 132 7.94 15.56 -4.22
N LYS A 133 9.13 16.11 -4.47
CA LYS A 133 9.74 17.13 -3.59
C LYS A 133 8.86 18.38 -3.49
N GLU A 134 8.28 18.83 -4.61
CA GLU A 134 7.35 19.97 -4.64
C GLU A 134 6.05 19.66 -3.89
N VAL A 135 5.45 18.47 -4.07
CA VAL A 135 4.28 18.04 -3.32
C VAL A 135 4.56 17.94 -1.83
N ASN A 136 5.70 17.36 -1.44
CA ASN A 136 6.08 17.25 -0.03
C ASN A 136 6.26 18.62 0.62
N GLN A 137 6.83 19.59 -0.10
CA GLN A 137 6.92 20.95 0.39
C GLN A 137 5.53 21.56 0.63
N THR A 138 4.60 21.40 -0.33
CA THR A 138 3.22 21.88 -0.19
C THR A 138 2.54 21.25 1.03
N ILE A 139 2.69 19.93 1.24
CA ILE A 139 2.14 19.20 2.41
C ILE A 139 2.70 19.78 3.72
N LYS A 140 4.00 20.08 3.77
CA LYS A 140 4.64 20.74 4.93
C LYS A 140 4.10 22.16 5.15
N ASP A 141 3.99 22.96 4.11
CA ASP A 141 3.49 24.33 4.18
C ASP A 141 2.04 24.39 4.66
N MET A 142 1.23 23.40 4.28
CA MET A 142 -0.15 23.22 4.75
C MET A 142 -0.24 22.58 6.14
N ASN A 143 0.90 22.18 6.73
CA ASN A 143 0.98 21.51 8.04
C ASN A 143 0.16 20.19 8.12
N LEU A 144 -0.01 19.48 7.00
CA LEU A 144 -0.67 18.17 6.97
C LEU A 144 0.22 17.11 7.62
N LYS A 145 -0.39 16.16 8.32
CA LYS A 145 0.33 15.12 9.10
C LYS A 145 0.49 13.80 8.35
N VAL A 146 -0.22 13.66 7.23
CA VAL A 146 -0.17 12.46 6.40
C VAL A 146 1.20 12.30 5.74
N LYS A 147 1.69 11.06 5.65
CA LYS A 147 2.92 10.73 4.91
C LYS A 147 2.62 10.45 3.45
N LEU A 148 3.59 10.71 2.58
CA LEU A 148 3.57 10.25 1.20
C LEU A 148 3.99 8.77 1.14
N GLY A 149 3.16 7.93 0.52
CA GLY A 149 3.39 6.49 0.36
C GLY A 149 3.57 6.11 -1.11
N PRO A 150 4.75 6.34 -1.72
CA PRO A 150 5.01 5.85 -3.06
C PRO A 150 5.03 4.32 -3.05
N GLU A 151 4.27 3.71 -3.97
CA GLU A 151 4.06 2.26 -4.03
C GLU A 151 4.95 1.60 -5.08
N THR A 152 5.42 0.38 -4.78
CA THR A 152 6.09 -0.47 -5.78
C THR A 152 5.10 -0.94 -6.84
N MET A 153 5.49 -0.86 -8.12
CA MET A 153 4.61 -1.08 -9.27
C MET A 153 4.85 -2.41 -9.99
N GLY A 154 3.77 -3.06 -10.39
CA GLY A 154 3.81 -4.38 -11.02
C GLY A 154 4.16 -4.38 -12.51
N ARG A 155 4.01 -3.26 -13.23
CA ARG A 155 4.29 -3.20 -14.67
C ARG A 155 5.66 -2.62 -14.96
N LYS A 156 6.41 -3.24 -15.89
CA LYS A 156 7.80 -2.86 -16.23
C LYS A 156 7.94 -1.45 -16.83
N PHE A 157 6.85 -0.88 -17.35
CA PHE A 157 6.82 0.45 -17.94
C PHE A 157 6.37 1.55 -16.95
N GLN A 158 6.17 1.20 -15.68
CA GLN A 158 5.89 2.14 -14.60
C GLN A 158 7.15 2.45 -13.79
N VAL A 159 7.29 3.70 -13.38
CA VAL A 159 8.19 4.11 -12.29
C VAL A 159 7.72 3.42 -11.01
N GLY A 160 8.60 2.79 -10.25
CA GLY A 160 8.21 2.09 -9.03
C GLY A 160 8.83 0.70 -8.89
N SER A 161 10.05 0.49 -9.37
CA SER A 161 10.88 -0.62 -8.89
C SER A 161 11.18 -0.41 -7.41
N ILE A 162 11.52 -1.48 -6.69
CA ILE A 162 11.88 -1.36 -5.27
C ILE A 162 13.02 -0.36 -5.07
N ASP A 163 14.01 -0.32 -5.97
CA ASP A 163 15.12 0.63 -5.91
C ASP A 163 14.66 2.08 -6.05
N GLU A 164 13.79 2.37 -7.02
CA GLU A 164 13.26 3.71 -7.21
C GLU A 164 12.45 4.17 -6.02
N ILE A 165 11.61 3.31 -5.43
CA ILE A 165 10.80 3.65 -4.25
C ILE A 165 11.71 3.89 -3.03
N MET A 166 12.74 3.07 -2.84
CA MET A 166 13.70 3.31 -1.75
C MET A 166 14.45 4.63 -1.92
N ILE A 167 14.88 4.99 -3.14
CA ILE A 167 15.51 6.28 -3.41
C ILE A 167 14.55 7.44 -3.08
N ILE A 168 13.26 7.33 -3.45
CA ILE A 168 12.26 8.34 -3.08
C ILE A 168 12.20 8.49 -1.56
N CYS A 169 12.17 7.38 -0.81
CA CYS A 169 12.12 7.40 0.65
C CYS A 169 13.39 7.95 1.30
N GLN A 170 14.56 7.83 0.67
CA GLN A 170 15.80 8.44 1.13
C GLN A 170 15.85 9.95 0.86
N GLU A 171 15.36 10.37 -0.32
CA GLU A 171 15.48 11.74 -0.81
C GLU A 171 14.38 12.68 -0.30
N ILE A 172 13.26 12.12 0.18
CA ILE A 172 12.08 12.88 0.61
C ILE A 172 11.72 12.49 2.04
N GLU A 173 11.83 13.46 2.93
CA GLU A 173 11.32 13.31 4.29
C GLU A 173 9.79 13.11 4.30
N ASN A 174 9.26 12.59 5.41
CA ASN A 174 7.82 12.35 5.57
C ASN A 174 7.24 11.37 4.55
N THR A 175 8.04 10.40 4.12
CA THR A 175 7.59 9.28 3.31
C THR A 175 7.35 8.02 4.16
N GLN A 176 6.53 7.13 3.64
CA GLN A 176 6.31 5.76 4.11
C GLN A 176 6.61 4.83 2.96
N LEU A 177 7.50 3.87 3.15
CA LEU A 177 7.70 2.81 2.18
C LEU A 177 6.42 1.99 2.04
N VAL A 178 5.93 1.87 0.80
CA VAL A 178 4.79 1.02 0.45
C VAL A 178 5.25 -0.08 -0.50
N VAL A 179 5.16 -1.32 -0.05
CA VAL A 179 5.54 -2.49 -0.84
C VAL A 179 4.30 -3.31 -1.17
N ASP A 180 3.92 -3.33 -2.45
CA ASP A 180 3.02 -4.35 -2.95
C ASP A 180 3.84 -5.58 -3.39
N TRP A 181 3.66 -6.66 -2.66
CA TRP A 181 4.39 -7.91 -2.88
C TRP A 181 3.91 -8.65 -4.13
N GLY A 182 2.63 -8.52 -4.48
CA GLY A 182 2.09 -9.02 -5.74
C GLY A 182 2.69 -8.27 -6.93
N HIS A 183 2.77 -6.94 -6.84
CA HIS A 183 3.38 -6.10 -7.87
C HIS A 183 4.85 -6.46 -8.11
N LEU A 184 5.67 -6.59 -7.06
CA LEU A 184 7.06 -6.99 -7.20
C LEU A 184 7.19 -8.38 -7.83
N HIS A 185 6.34 -9.34 -7.38
CA HIS A 185 6.30 -10.67 -7.97
C HIS A 185 5.99 -10.63 -9.46
N ALA A 186 5.01 -9.84 -9.86
CA ALA A 186 4.62 -9.69 -11.26
C ALA A 186 5.68 -8.97 -12.11
N ARG A 187 6.28 -7.89 -11.58
CA ARG A 187 7.30 -7.09 -12.26
C ARG A 187 8.51 -7.93 -12.65
N ASP A 188 8.92 -8.83 -11.75
CA ASP A 188 10.09 -9.68 -11.91
C ASP A 188 9.70 -11.11 -12.37
N LEU A 189 8.51 -11.21 -13.00
CA LEU A 189 8.02 -12.40 -13.70
C LEU A 189 7.97 -13.67 -12.84
N GLY A 190 7.47 -13.54 -11.61
CA GLY A 190 7.27 -14.67 -10.71
C GLY A 190 8.48 -14.93 -9.81
N THR A 191 9.10 -13.88 -9.30
CA THR A 191 10.35 -13.99 -8.54
C THR A 191 10.20 -14.69 -7.20
N PHE A 192 9.10 -14.47 -6.45
CA PHE A 192 8.92 -15.00 -5.10
C PHE A 192 8.43 -16.43 -5.10
N LYS A 193 9.34 -17.41 -4.97
CA LYS A 193 9.06 -18.86 -4.96
C LYS A 193 9.43 -19.52 -3.64
N LYS A 194 10.29 -18.90 -2.85
CA LYS A 194 10.78 -19.38 -1.55
C LYS A 194 11.00 -18.20 -0.60
N VAL A 195 11.11 -18.48 0.68
CA VAL A 195 11.29 -17.48 1.74
C VAL A 195 12.49 -16.56 1.48
N ASP A 196 13.60 -17.12 1.03
CA ASP A 196 14.82 -16.35 0.77
C ASP A 196 14.63 -15.28 -0.31
N ASP A 197 13.74 -15.50 -1.28
CA ASP A 197 13.46 -14.50 -2.32
C ASP A 197 12.84 -13.22 -1.73
N ILE A 198 11.98 -13.35 -0.72
CA ILE A 198 11.42 -12.22 0.02
C ILE A 198 12.43 -11.67 1.02
N ARG A 199 13.19 -12.54 1.70
CA ARG A 199 14.25 -12.17 2.65
C ARG A 199 15.27 -11.20 2.02
N VAL A 200 15.74 -11.47 0.82
CA VAL A 200 16.68 -10.60 0.09
C VAL A 200 16.13 -9.19 -0.08
N VAL A 201 14.81 -9.06 -0.37
CA VAL A 201 14.16 -7.74 -0.47
C VAL A 201 14.10 -7.07 0.91
N ALA A 202 13.76 -7.80 1.96
CA ALA A 202 13.70 -7.27 3.33
C ALA A 202 15.08 -6.80 3.82
N GLU A 203 16.13 -7.58 3.61
CA GLU A 203 17.52 -7.21 3.93
C GLU A 203 17.97 -5.96 3.16
N LYS A 204 17.60 -5.86 1.89
CA LYS A 204 17.88 -4.69 1.07
C LYS A 204 17.19 -3.44 1.59
N ILE A 205 15.92 -3.55 1.99
CA ILE A 205 15.17 -2.45 2.61
C ILE A 205 15.83 -2.04 3.93
N GLU A 206 16.17 -3.00 4.80
CA GLU A 206 16.79 -2.72 6.09
C GLU A 206 18.14 -2.02 5.94
N SER A 207 19.00 -2.53 5.07
CA SER A 207 20.32 -1.95 4.82
C SER A 207 20.26 -0.55 4.21
N THR A 208 19.19 -0.25 3.43
CA THR A 208 19.05 1.03 2.70
C THR A 208 18.30 2.08 3.50
N LEU A 209 17.20 1.71 4.19
CA LEU A 209 16.28 2.62 4.88
C LEU A 209 16.27 2.46 6.40
N GLY A 210 16.97 1.46 6.92
CA GLY A 210 17.05 1.15 8.34
C GLY A 210 15.93 0.24 8.84
N SER A 211 16.17 -0.43 9.97
CA SER A 211 15.25 -1.40 10.57
C SER A 211 13.88 -0.83 10.91
N LYS A 212 13.80 0.43 11.34
CA LYS A 212 12.52 1.08 11.67
C LYS A 212 11.57 1.17 10.46
N MET A 213 12.10 1.44 9.26
CA MET A 213 11.30 1.48 8.03
C MET A 213 10.84 0.08 7.65
N LEU A 214 11.72 -0.92 7.73
CA LEU A 214 11.37 -2.32 7.48
C LEU A 214 10.30 -2.80 8.45
N GLN A 215 10.49 -2.59 9.75
CA GLN A 215 9.57 -3.07 10.78
C GLN A 215 8.16 -2.52 10.64
N ASN A 216 8.01 -1.27 10.19
CA ASN A 216 6.74 -0.56 10.14
C ASN A 216 6.26 -0.28 8.71
N MET A 217 6.62 -1.14 7.76
CA MET A 217 6.18 -0.97 6.36
C MET A 217 4.67 -0.91 6.23
N HIS A 218 4.23 -0.22 5.19
CA HIS A 218 2.91 -0.41 4.62
C HIS A 218 3.00 -1.41 3.47
N CYS A 219 2.18 -2.45 3.50
CA CYS A 219 2.21 -3.52 2.51
C CYS A 219 0.86 -3.67 1.85
N HIS A 220 0.84 -3.86 0.53
CA HIS A 220 -0.26 -4.46 -0.18
C HIS A 220 0.06 -5.92 -0.48
N PHE A 221 -0.98 -6.75 -0.50
CA PHE A 221 -0.82 -8.16 -0.83
C PHE A 221 -2.04 -8.72 -1.57
N SER A 222 -1.75 -9.42 -2.66
CA SER A 222 -2.65 -10.33 -3.36
C SER A 222 -1.82 -11.37 -4.12
N LYS A 223 -2.43 -12.48 -4.52
CA LYS A 223 -1.87 -13.25 -5.65
C LYS A 223 -2.12 -12.50 -6.94
N ILE A 224 -1.25 -12.68 -7.93
CA ILE A 224 -1.30 -11.85 -9.12
C ILE A 224 -1.04 -12.65 -10.41
N GLU A 225 -1.84 -12.37 -11.43
CA GLU A 225 -1.56 -12.78 -12.80
C GLU A 225 -0.62 -11.78 -13.45
N PHE A 226 0.35 -12.27 -14.23
CA PHE A 226 1.27 -11.43 -14.95
C PHE A 226 1.58 -11.94 -16.36
N SER A 227 2.13 -11.08 -17.19
CA SER A 227 2.64 -11.35 -18.52
C SER A 227 4.10 -10.92 -18.62
N SER A 228 4.72 -11.03 -19.79
CA SER A 228 6.08 -10.49 -20.03
C SER A 228 6.22 -8.98 -19.73
N GLN A 229 5.11 -8.24 -19.65
CA GLN A 229 5.05 -6.82 -19.33
C GLN A 229 4.80 -6.54 -17.83
N GLY A 230 4.67 -7.59 -17.01
CA GLY A 230 4.33 -7.52 -15.61
C GLY A 230 2.85 -7.74 -15.33
N GLU A 231 2.36 -7.12 -14.28
CA GLU A 231 1.03 -7.25 -13.70
C GLU A 231 -0.13 -7.19 -14.69
N ARG A 232 -1.13 -8.05 -14.48
CA ARG A 232 -2.39 -8.09 -15.23
C ARG A 232 -3.62 -8.00 -14.33
N LYS A 233 -3.71 -8.85 -13.29
CA LYS A 233 -4.92 -8.96 -12.47
C LYS A 233 -4.60 -9.56 -11.10
N HIS A 234 -5.27 -9.03 -10.07
CA HIS A 234 -5.27 -9.59 -8.70
C HIS A 234 -6.15 -10.82 -8.62
N HIS A 235 -5.71 -11.81 -7.85
CA HIS A 235 -6.37 -13.11 -7.68
C HIS A 235 -6.55 -13.44 -6.20
N LEU A 236 -7.40 -14.46 -5.94
CA LEU A 236 -7.66 -14.96 -4.59
C LEU A 236 -6.46 -15.73 -4.04
N LEU A 237 -6.30 -15.75 -2.72
CA LEU A 237 -5.24 -16.53 -2.07
C LEU A 237 -5.37 -18.03 -2.35
N ASP A 238 -6.61 -18.54 -2.49
CA ASP A 238 -6.87 -19.96 -2.74
C ASP A 238 -6.64 -20.39 -4.19
N GLU A 239 -6.28 -19.49 -5.11
CA GLU A 239 -6.01 -19.83 -6.50
C GLU A 239 -4.57 -20.34 -6.67
N PRO A 240 -4.33 -21.66 -6.80
CA PRO A 240 -2.97 -22.24 -6.75
C PRO A 240 -2.12 -21.92 -7.99
N ARG A 241 -2.75 -21.43 -9.05
CA ARG A 241 -2.07 -21.08 -10.31
C ARG A 241 -1.23 -19.81 -10.18
N TYR A 242 -1.58 -18.93 -9.25
CA TYR A 242 -0.98 -17.62 -9.10
C TYR A 242 -0.17 -17.52 -7.80
N GLY A 243 0.73 -16.57 -7.73
CA GLY A 243 1.56 -16.26 -6.58
C GLY A 243 1.64 -14.75 -6.35
N PRO A 244 2.43 -14.32 -5.36
CA PRO A 244 3.18 -15.14 -4.41
C PRO A 244 2.31 -15.77 -3.33
N GLU A 245 2.85 -16.79 -2.61
CA GLU A 245 2.20 -17.34 -1.42
C GLU A 245 2.45 -16.42 -0.22
N PHE A 246 1.39 -16.13 0.56
CA PHE A 246 1.50 -15.23 1.72
C PHE A 246 2.37 -15.81 2.83
N GLU A 247 2.42 -17.12 2.97
CA GLU A 247 3.24 -17.84 3.96
C GLU A 247 4.73 -17.49 3.83
N LEU A 248 5.20 -17.20 2.62
CA LEU A 248 6.60 -16.78 2.40
C LEU A 248 6.87 -15.43 3.08
N LEU A 249 5.95 -14.48 2.92
CA LEU A 249 6.02 -13.17 3.58
C LEU A 249 5.82 -13.30 5.09
N ALA A 250 4.87 -14.13 5.54
CA ALA A 250 4.60 -14.36 6.97
C ALA A 250 5.84 -14.85 7.72
N LYS A 251 6.64 -15.76 7.12
CA LYS A 251 7.90 -16.22 7.69
C LYS A 251 8.93 -15.09 7.80
N VAL A 252 9.06 -14.25 6.79
CA VAL A 252 9.98 -13.10 6.83
C VAL A 252 9.53 -12.06 7.87
N ILE A 253 8.22 -11.80 7.98
CA ILE A 253 7.67 -10.92 9.04
C ILE A 253 8.07 -11.44 10.43
N ALA A 254 7.95 -12.75 10.67
CA ALA A 254 8.33 -13.36 11.94
C ALA A 254 9.84 -13.27 12.19
N ASP A 255 10.67 -13.62 11.20
CA ASP A 255 12.13 -13.63 11.31
C ASP A 255 12.73 -12.25 11.60
N PHE A 256 12.19 -11.20 10.98
CA PHE A 256 12.64 -9.81 11.18
C PHE A 256 11.86 -9.06 12.26
N GLN A 257 10.94 -9.73 12.97
CA GLN A 257 10.11 -9.12 14.01
C GLN A 257 9.38 -7.86 13.51
N MET A 258 8.82 -7.95 12.30
CA MET A 258 8.16 -6.83 11.66
C MET A 258 6.73 -6.65 12.19
N HIS A 259 6.25 -5.41 12.14
CA HIS A 259 4.88 -5.01 12.52
C HIS A 259 4.21 -4.18 11.42
N PRO A 260 4.17 -4.68 10.17
CA PRO A 260 3.63 -3.93 9.04
C PRO A 260 2.12 -3.71 9.17
N THR A 261 1.62 -2.76 8.40
CA THR A 261 0.20 -2.71 8.06
C THR A 261 0.03 -3.39 6.72
N ILE A 262 -0.78 -4.44 6.66
CA ILE A 262 -1.00 -5.25 5.46
C ILE A 262 -2.42 -5.02 4.96
N ILE A 263 -2.54 -4.50 3.76
CA ILE A 263 -3.81 -4.25 3.07
C ILE A 263 -4.02 -5.32 2.01
N CYS A 264 -5.14 -6.02 2.12
CA CYS A 264 -5.55 -7.05 1.18
C CYS A 264 -6.17 -6.43 -0.07
N GLU A 265 -5.66 -6.82 -1.24
CA GLU A 265 -6.16 -6.37 -2.55
C GLU A 265 -6.76 -7.51 -3.39
N THR A 266 -7.08 -8.64 -2.77
CA THR A 266 -7.79 -9.71 -3.48
C THR A 266 -9.24 -9.30 -3.76
N PRO A 267 -9.93 -9.93 -4.73
CA PRO A 267 -11.32 -9.62 -5.06
C PRO A 267 -12.33 -9.75 -3.90
N ILE A 268 -11.99 -10.53 -2.85
CA ILE A 268 -12.86 -10.77 -1.68
C ILE A 268 -12.36 -10.10 -0.39
N LEU A 269 -11.35 -9.27 -0.48
CA LEU A 269 -10.83 -8.35 0.53
C LEU A 269 -10.75 -8.93 1.97
N ASP A 270 -11.80 -8.76 2.77
CA ASP A 270 -11.92 -9.10 4.19
C ASP A 270 -11.67 -10.60 4.45
N ILE A 271 -12.26 -11.47 3.65
CA ILE A 271 -12.12 -12.92 3.77
C ILE A 271 -10.64 -13.34 3.63
N ASP A 272 -9.96 -12.83 2.63
CA ASP A 272 -8.55 -13.16 2.42
C ASP A 272 -7.63 -12.41 3.39
N ALA A 273 -7.99 -11.20 3.84
CA ALA A 273 -7.27 -10.51 4.91
C ALA A 273 -7.27 -11.32 6.22
N LEU A 274 -8.40 -11.92 6.57
CA LEU A 274 -8.51 -12.83 7.72
C LEU A 274 -7.68 -14.11 7.55
N LYS A 275 -7.62 -14.66 6.32
CA LYS A 275 -6.74 -15.80 6.04
C LYS A 275 -5.28 -15.43 6.24
N MET A 276 -4.82 -14.29 5.70
CA MET A 276 -3.45 -13.81 5.89
C MET A 276 -3.12 -13.62 7.38
N LYS A 277 -4.03 -13.03 8.14
CA LYS A 277 -3.86 -12.84 9.59
C LYS A 277 -3.69 -14.19 10.30
N LYS A 278 -4.53 -15.17 9.97
CA LYS A 278 -4.44 -16.54 10.54
C LYS A 278 -3.12 -17.24 10.14
N MET A 279 -2.69 -17.11 8.89
CA MET A 279 -1.42 -17.68 8.41
C MET A 279 -0.23 -17.11 9.18
N LEU A 280 -0.15 -15.77 9.37
CA LEU A 280 0.89 -15.17 10.17
C LEU A 280 0.85 -15.65 11.62
N GLN A 281 -0.32 -15.74 12.23
CA GLN A 281 -0.48 -16.24 13.59
C GLN A 281 0.05 -17.68 13.72
N GLN A 282 -0.26 -18.56 12.76
CA GLN A 282 0.25 -19.93 12.74
C GLN A 282 1.78 -19.99 12.66
N VAL A 283 2.39 -19.13 11.85
CA VAL A 283 3.85 -19.02 11.75
C VAL A 283 4.46 -18.57 13.08
N LEU A 284 3.87 -17.55 13.73
CA LEU A 284 4.35 -17.04 15.04
C LEU A 284 4.19 -18.05 16.16
N GLU A 285 3.19 -18.94 16.09
CA GLU A 285 2.97 -20.01 17.07
C GLU A 285 3.83 -21.27 16.78
N GLY A 286 4.67 -21.25 15.74
CA GLY A 286 5.48 -22.41 15.33
C GLY A 286 4.67 -23.56 14.70
N LYS A 287 3.40 -23.32 14.35
CA LYS A 287 2.51 -24.28 13.71
C LYS A 287 2.59 -24.13 12.18
N THR A 288 3.76 -24.34 11.60
CA THR A 288 3.90 -24.35 10.14
C THR A 288 3.35 -25.68 9.61
N GLY A 289 2.15 -25.63 9.04
CA GLY A 289 1.55 -26.75 8.34
C GLY A 289 2.11 -26.92 6.94
N VAL A 290 3.39 -27.20 6.81
CA VAL A 290 3.99 -27.85 5.65
C VAL A 290 5.17 -28.64 6.19
N ASP A 291 4.97 -29.92 6.41
CA ASP A 291 6.07 -30.89 6.46
C ASP A 291 6.82 -30.88 5.11
N PRO A 292 8.12 -31.13 5.12
CA PRO A 292 9.00 -30.98 3.99
C PRO A 292 8.66 -31.81 2.76
#